data_0bf80ca640f1daaf573ae80f832b4059
#
_entry.id   0bf80ca640f1daaf573ae80f832b4059
#
_cell.length_a   1.000
_cell.length_b   1.000
_cell.length_c   1.000
_cell.angle_alpha   90.00
_cell.angle_beta   90.00
_cell.angle_gamma   90.00
#
_symmetry.space_group_name_H-M   'P 1'
#
loop_
_entity.id
_entity.type
_entity.pdbx_description
1 polymer ?
#
loop_
_entity_poly.entity_id
_entity_poly.type
_entity_poly.pdbx_seq_one_letter_code
_entity_poly.pdbx_strand_id
1 'polypeptide(L)' 'MEKLKGMKNIPINVAADLLNKSPQFIRIGLQNQRLPIGSAVKMSSQWTYHISYEMLKNYIGIDRINEYENKITE' A
#
# COMPACT_ATOMS: atom_id res chain seq x y z
N MET A 1 9.57 -15.66 2.91
CA MET A 1 10.39 -14.61 2.25
C MET A 1 9.59 -13.32 2.16
N GLU A 2 10.17 -12.25 2.62
CA GLU A 2 9.46 -10.98 2.74
C GLU A 2 9.70 -10.09 1.52
N LYS A 3 8.91 -10.29 0.48
CA LYS A 3 9.05 -9.51 -0.75
C LYS A 3 8.67 -8.05 -0.58
N LEU A 4 7.63 -7.79 0.19
CA LEU A 4 7.13 -6.42 0.38
C LEU A 4 8.11 -5.56 1.17
N LYS A 5 8.79 -6.15 2.13
CA LYS A 5 9.73 -5.44 2.99
C LYS A 5 10.85 -4.79 2.19
N GLY A 6 11.27 -5.42 1.09
CA GLY A 6 12.34 -4.91 0.25
C GLY A 6 11.92 -3.85 -0.74
N MET A 7 10.63 -3.59 -0.85
CA MET A 7 10.13 -2.60 -1.80
C MET A 7 10.24 -1.20 -1.24
N LYS A 8 10.76 -0.29 -2.04
CA LYS A 8 10.84 1.13 -1.67
C LYS A 8 9.48 1.80 -1.76
N ASN A 9 8.62 1.28 -2.62
CA ASN A 9 7.28 1.83 -2.83
C ASN A 9 6.35 0.68 -3.16
N ILE A 10 5.37 0.44 -2.29
CA ILE A 10 4.39 -0.63 -2.50
C ILE A 10 3.44 -0.21 -3.62
N PRO A 11 3.23 -1.05 -4.64
CA PRO A 11 2.28 -0.72 -5.70
C PRO A 11 0.85 -0.55 -5.18
N ILE A 12 0.10 0.33 -5.83
CA ILE A 12 -1.29 0.60 -5.46
C ILE A 12 -2.12 -0.70 -5.46
N ASN A 13 -1.93 -1.54 -6.47
CA ASN A 13 -2.70 -2.78 -6.57
C ASN A 13 -2.42 -3.73 -5.41
N VAL A 14 -1.18 -3.78 -4.96
CA VAL A 14 -0.81 -4.63 -3.82
C VAL A 14 -1.47 -4.12 -2.54
N ALA A 15 -1.43 -2.81 -2.32
CA ALA A 15 -2.08 -2.21 -1.16
C ALA A 15 -3.59 -2.46 -1.20
N ALA A 16 -4.19 -2.35 -2.37
CA ALA A 16 -5.62 -2.60 -2.54
C ALA A 16 -5.97 -4.03 -2.17
N ASP A 17 -5.18 -4.98 -2.62
CA ASP A 17 -5.40 -6.39 -2.29
C ASP A 17 -5.26 -6.62 -0.77
N LEU A 18 -4.25 -6.03 -0.16
CA LEU A 18 -4.01 -6.18 1.27
C LEU A 18 -5.16 -5.62 2.11
N LEU A 19 -5.72 -4.50 1.68
CA LEU A 19 -6.81 -3.86 2.39
C LEU A 19 -8.18 -4.38 1.97
N ASN A 20 -8.21 -5.23 0.94
CA ASN A 20 -9.45 -5.73 0.36
C ASN A 20 -10.35 -4.59 -0.12
N LYS A 21 -9.73 -3.63 -0.81
CA LYS A 21 -10.41 -2.46 -1.36
C LYS A 21 -9.99 -2.30 -2.82
N SER A 22 -10.66 -1.37 -3.52
CA SER A 22 -10.31 -1.11 -4.91
C SER A 22 -9.06 -0.21 -4.98
N PRO A 23 -8.33 -0.24 -6.11
CA PRO A 23 -7.22 0.70 -6.31
C PRO A 23 -7.66 2.16 -6.19
N GLN A 24 -8.87 2.47 -6.65
CA GLN A 24 -9.40 3.82 -6.55
C GLN A 24 -9.55 4.28 -5.10
N PHE A 25 -9.99 3.36 -4.23
CA PHE A 25 -10.09 3.64 -2.79
C PHE A 25 -8.73 4.06 -2.23
N ILE A 26 -7.67 3.35 -2.64
CA ILE A 26 -6.33 3.65 -2.16
C ILE A 26 -5.89 5.04 -2.65
N ARG A 27 -6.09 5.33 -3.93
CA ARG A 27 -5.69 6.62 -4.50
C ARG A 27 -6.39 7.77 -3.82
N ILE A 28 -7.70 7.67 -3.67
CA ILE A 28 -8.50 8.74 -3.05
C ILE A 28 -8.14 8.89 -1.58
N GLY A 29 -7.95 7.78 -0.88
CA GLY A 29 -7.56 7.82 0.53
C GLY A 29 -6.23 8.51 0.74
N LEU A 30 -5.26 8.26 -0.13
CA LEU A 30 -3.96 8.91 -0.05
C LEU A 30 -4.05 10.40 -0.40
N GLN A 31 -4.82 10.73 -1.44
CA GLN A 31 -4.99 12.13 -1.85
C GLN A 31 -5.62 12.97 -0.74
N ASN A 32 -6.54 12.39 0.01
CA ASN A 32 -7.24 13.09 1.08
C ASN A 32 -6.56 12.93 2.45
N GLN A 33 -5.41 12.27 2.48
CA GLN A 33 -4.65 12.05 3.71
C GLN A 33 -5.45 11.32 4.78
N ARG A 34 -6.31 10.40 4.34
CA ARG A 34 -7.14 9.61 5.26
C ARG A 34 -6.65 8.19 5.41
N LEU A 35 -5.65 7.80 4.62
CA LEU A 35 -5.12 6.45 4.62
C LEU A 35 -3.66 6.51 5.06
N PRO A 36 -3.35 6.20 6.33
CA PRO A 36 -1.99 6.40 6.86
C PRO A 36 -1.03 5.28 6.46
N ILE A 37 -0.90 5.02 5.17
CA ILE A 37 0.01 4.01 4.65
C ILE A 37 1.04 4.62 3.70
N GLY A 38 0.96 5.92 3.47
CA GLY A 38 1.87 6.59 2.57
C GLY A 38 1.41 8.00 2.29
N SER A 39 1.77 8.49 1.12
CA SER A 39 1.44 9.85 0.73
C SER A 39 1.12 9.93 -0.74
N ALA A 40 0.44 11.00 -1.14
CA ALA A 40 0.19 11.33 -2.52
C ALA A 40 0.56 12.79 -2.74
N VAL A 41 1.28 13.05 -3.81
CA VAL A 41 1.74 14.41 -4.14
C VAL A 41 1.29 14.73 -5.56
N LYS A 42 0.64 15.87 -5.72
CA LYS A 42 0.21 16.30 -7.04
C LYS A 42 1.34 17.12 -7.67
N MET A 43 1.84 16.63 -8.78
CA MET A 43 2.90 17.29 -9.53
C MET A 43 2.35 17.67 -10.89
N SER A 44 2.24 18.98 -11.14
CA SER A 44 1.54 19.48 -12.32
C SER A 44 0.09 19.02 -12.27
N SER A 45 -0.34 18.26 -13.28
CA SER A 45 -1.72 17.76 -13.34
C SER A 45 -1.83 16.30 -12.93
N GLN A 46 -0.73 15.70 -12.46
CA GLN A 46 -0.71 14.29 -12.16
C GLN A 46 -0.38 14.02 -10.69
N TRP A 47 -1.00 12.97 -10.15
CA TRP A 47 -0.72 12.50 -8.79
C TRP A 47 0.37 11.45 -8.81
N THR A 48 1.29 11.55 -7.86
CA THR A 48 2.32 10.54 -7.61
C THR A 48 2.08 9.95 -6.24
N TYR A 49 2.14 8.63 -6.14
CA TYR A 49 1.83 7.92 -4.89
C TYR A 49 3.05 7.21 -4.35
N HIS A 50 3.19 7.26 -3.03
CA HIS A 50 4.24 6.52 -2.33
C HIS A 50 3.62 5.81 -1.15
N ILE A 51 3.74 4.48 -1.12
CA ILE A 51 3.22 3.66 -0.03
C ILE A 51 4.39 3.00 0.69
N SER A 52 4.52 3.31 1.98
CA SER A 52 5.61 2.80 2.81
C SER A 52 5.25 1.44 3.37
N TYR A 53 6.18 0.48 3.26
CA TYR A 53 5.98 -0.84 3.85
C TYR A 53 5.73 -0.74 5.37
N GLU A 54 6.53 0.07 6.06
CA GLU A 54 6.40 0.20 7.51
C GLU A 54 5.06 0.79 7.92
N MET A 55 4.60 1.82 7.22
CA MET A 55 3.31 2.41 7.51
C MET A 55 2.18 1.43 7.21
N LEU A 56 2.30 0.71 6.10
CA LEU A 56 1.31 -0.29 5.72
C LEU A 56 1.25 -1.41 6.76
N LYS A 57 2.40 -1.90 7.19
CA LYS A 57 2.48 -2.93 8.20
C LYS A 57 1.84 -2.48 9.51
N ASN A 58 2.11 -1.25 9.92
CA ASN A 58 1.53 -0.70 11.15
C ASN A 58 0.02 -0.53 11.04
N TYR A 59 -0.46 -0.28 9.85
CA TYR A 59 -1.89 -0.06 9.63
C TYR A 59 -2.68 -1.37 9.65
N ILE A 60 -2.19 -2.40 8.95
CA ILE A 60 -2.93 -3.66 8.79
C ILE A 60 -2.42 -4.82 9.63
N GLY A 61 -1.20 -4.70 10.17
CA GLY A 61 -0.61 -5.75 10.98
C GLY A 61 0.26 -6.71 10.18
N ILE A 62 1.27 -7.26 10.84
CA ILE A 62 2.23 -8.15 10.19
C ILE A 62 1.59 -9.47 9.77
N ASP A 63 0.59 -9.94 10.50
CA ASP A 63 -0.08 -11.20 10.19
C ASP A 63 -0.75 -11.14 8.82
N ARG A 64 -1.40 -10.01 8.52
CA ARG A 64 -2.06 -9.83 7.24
C ARG A 64 -1.05 -9.79 6.09
N ILE A 65 0.09 -9.17 6.32
CA ILE A 65 1.17 -9.12 5.34
C ILE A 65 1.73 -10.50 5.08
N ASN A 66 1.98 -11.27 6.14
CA ASN A 66 2.50 -12.63 6.00
C ASN A 66 1.51 -13.52 5.24
N GLU A 67 0.24 -13.37 5.53
CA GLU A 67 -0.82 -14.10 4.85
C GLU A 67 -0.81 -13.83 3.34
N TYR A 68 -0.70 -12.56 2.98
CA TYR A 68 -0.65 -12.15 1.58
C TYR A 68 0.59 -12.71 0.89
N GLU A 69 1.75 -12.63 1.54
CA GLU A 69 3.01 -13.10 0.96
C GLU A 69 3.02 -14.62 0.78
N ASN A 70 2.42 -15.34 1.72
CA ASN A 70 2.30 -16.78 1.60
C ASN A 70 1.43 -17.19 0.41
N LYS A 71 0.40 -16.40 0.13
CA LYS A 71 -0.48 -16.64 -1.00
C LYS A 71 0.26 -16.50 -2.33
N ILE A 72 1.08 -15.46 -2.46
CA ILE A 72 1.73 -15.16 -3.73
C ILE A 72 2.98 -15.98 -3.97
N THR A 73 3.49 -16.66 -2.96
CA THR A 73 4.68 -17.49 -3.09
C THR A 73 4.37 -18.97 -3.31
N GLU A 74 3.11 -19.32 -3.26
CA GLU A 74 2.67 -20.68 -3.59
C GLU A 74 2.48 -20.82 -5.11
#